data_a25b1ab31c1d7de89f79d70ff19cb86f
#
_entry.id   a25b1ab31c1d7de89f79d70ff19cb86f
#
_cell.length_a   1.000
_cell.length_b   1.000
_cell.length_c   1.000
_cell.angle_alpha   90.00
_cell.angle_beta   90.00
_cell.angle_gamma   90.00
#
_symmetry.space_group_name_H-M   'P 1'
#
loop_
_entity.id
_entity.type
_entity.pdbx_description
1 polymer ?
#
loop_
_entity_poly.entity_id
_entity_poly.type
_entity_poly.pdbx_seq_one_letter_code
_entity_poly.pdbx_strand_id
1 'polypeptide(L)'
;MADKLLIPCLYLQSGKAVTGFGQRNLFGDGNIENLVRFYRDNGADELLIFDISSGDTEHEQAISNIKSICSAAEIPVMAAGNINRMEDVKKLLYAGCAKVVLNFSKANNISLLEEVSKRFGKEKMAVCISSTEEFTANQALIESFADEVLALDTIQDEIHACSSIKIILHTEVSKTAALKSLLQKNSVYALSGAYISSLDISLQDFKADCKADGIPV
;
A
#
# COMPACT_ATOMS: atom_id res chain seq x y z
N MET A 1 -13.78 2.01 18.06
CA MET A 1 -12.94 2.43 16.92
C MET A 1 -12.84 1.22 16.01
N ALA A 2 -12.75 1.39 14.70
CA ALA A 2 -12.47 0.25 13.81
C ALA A 2 -11.03 -0.23 14.05
N ASP A 3 -10.80 -1.54 13.87
CA ASP A 3 -9.47 -2.10 13.98
C ASP A 3 -8.56 -1.50 12.88
N LYS A 4 -7.32 -1.22 13.24
CA LYS A 4 -6.30 -0.69 12.33
C LYS A 4 -5.61 -1.82 11.60
N LEU A 5 -5.25 -1.58 10.35
CA LEU A 5 -4.71 -2.61 9.49
C LEU A 5 -3.17 -2.58 9.46
N LEU A 6 -2.59 -3.74 9.30
CA LEU A 6 -1.16 -3.94 9.04
C LEU A 6 -0.99 -4.48 7.62
N ILE A 7 -0.37 -3.66 6.77
CA ILE A 7 -0.27 -3.87 5.31
C ILE A 7 1.22 -4.00 4.93
N PRO A 8 1.80 -5.20 4.95
CA PRO A 8 3.15 -5.41 4.44
C PRO A 8 3.31 -4.89 3.01
N CYS A 9 4.48 -4.32 2.73
CA CYS A 9 4.82 -3.82 1.41
C CYS A 9 5.91 -4.70 0.77
N LEU A 10 5.71 -5.07 -0.49
CA LEU A 10 6.68 -5.75 -1.33
C LEU A 10 6.98 -4.89 -2.56
N TYR A 11 8.26 -4.76 -2.88
CA TYR A 11 8.72 -4.08 -4.09
C TYR A 11 9.04 -5.12 -5.16
N LEU A 12 8.37 -5.01 -6.30
CA LEU A 12 8.51 -5.95 -7.42
C LEU A 12 9.37 -5.34 -8.52
N GLN A 13 10.50 -5.98 -8.81
CA GLN A 13 11.39 -5.62 -9.91
C GLN A 13 11.86 -6.89 -10.65
N SER A 14 11.77 -6.89 -11.97
CA SER A 14 12.20 -8.02 -12.82
C SER A 14 11.67 -9.39 -12.33
N GLY A 15 10.41 -9.41 -11.85
CA GLY A 15 9.75 -10.62 -11.36
C GLY A 15 10.19 -11.11 -9.98
N LYS A 16 10.96 -10.30 -9.24
CA LYS A 16 11.48 -10.66 -7.91
C LYS A 16 11.13 -9.60 -6.88
N ALA A 17 11.00 -10.02 -5.63
CA ALA A 17 10.92 -9.10 -4.50
C ALA A 17 12.29 -8.51 -4.19
N VAL A 18 12.35 -7.18 -4.06
CA VAL A 18 13.56 -6.43 -3.68
C VAL A 18 13.33 -5.59 -2.44
N THR A 19 14.39 -5.05 -1.84
CA THR A 19 14.37 -4.44 -0.50
C THR A 19 13.79 -3.02 -0.47
N GLY A 20 13.56 -2.36 -1.59
CA GLY A 20 12.99 -1.01 -1.60
C GLY A 20 13.20 -0.26 -2.91
N PHE A 21 12.77 0.99 -2.93
CA PHE A 21 12.98 1.89 -4.07
C PHE A 21 14.45 2.10 -4.36
N GLY A 22 14.85 1.92 -5.63
CA GLY A 22 16.25 2.10 -6.07
C GLY A 22 17.22 1.04 -5.57
N GLN A 23 16.76 0.04 -4.83
CA GLN A 23 17.59 -1.06 -4.35
C GLN A 23 17.40 -2.29 -5.23
N ARG A 24 18.52 -2.98 -5.52
CA ARG A 24 18.52 -4.20 -6.34
C ARG A 24 18.76 -5.47 -5.53
N ASN A 25 18.89 -5.35 -4.21
CA ASN A 25 19.07 -6.49 -3.34
C ASN A 25 17.77 -7.28 -3.24
N LEU A 26 17.88 -8.60 -3.34
CA LEU A 26 16.72 -9.46 -3.16
C LEU A 26 16.21 -9.37 -1.72
N PHE A 27 14.90 -9.37 -1.57
CA PHE A 27 14.26 -9.53 -0.29
C PHE A 27 14.08 -11.04 -0.02
N GLY A 28 14.79 -11.54 0.98
CA GLY A 28 14.87 -12.98 1.20
C GLY A 28 15.51 -13.72 0.01
N ASP A 29 14.84 -14.75 -0.47
CA ASP A 29 15.22 -15.49 -1.69
C ASP A 29 14.71 -14.81 -2.99
N GLY A 30 14.00 -13.68 -2.85
CA GLY A 30 13.35 -12.97 -3.94
C GLY A 30 12.11 -13.66 -4.49
N ASN A 31 11.68 -14.79 -3.92
CA ASN A 31 10.47 -15.49 -4.33
C ASN A 31 9.23 -14.82 -3.74
N ILE A 32 8.51 -14.10 -4.60
CA ILE A 32 7.39 -13.28 -4.15
C ILE A 32 6.20 -14.10 -3.66
N GLU A 33 5.95 -15.29 -4.22
CA GLU A 33 4.86 -16.15 -3.78
C GLU A 33 5.10 -16.70 -2.37
N ASN A 34 6.34 -17.06 -2.06
CA ASN A 34 6.72 -17.50 -0.71
C ASN A 34 6.52 -16.37 0.31
N LEU A 35 6.91 -15.14 -0.04
CA LEU A 35 6.72 -13.97 0.82
C LEU A 35 5.24 -13.64 1.02
N VAL A 36 4.43 -13.73 -0.03
CA VAL A 36 2.98 -13.48 0.03
C VAL A 36 2.31 -14.48 0.97
N ARG A 37 2.60 -15.78 0.83
CA ARG A 37 2.10 -16.82 1.74
C ARG A 37 2.58 -16.58 3.17
N PHE A 38 3.86 -16.27 3.33
CA PHE A 38 4.42 -15.94 4.65
C PHE A 38 3.65 -14.80 5.33
N TYR A 39 3.38 -13.69 4.65
CA TYR A 39 2.65 -12.57 5.24
C TYR A 39 1.20 -12.92 5.55
N ARG A 40 0.51 -13.63 4.64
CA ARG A 40 -0.84 -14.14 4.89
C ARG A 40 -0.88 -15.00 6.15
N ASP A 41 -0.02 -16.00 6.22
CA ASP A 41 0.00 -16.99 7.31
C ASP A 41 0.42 -16.36 8.66
N ASN A 42 1.14 -15.24 8.62
CA ASN A 42 1.52 -14.44 9.78
C ASN A 42 0.54 -13.34 10.14
N GLY A 43 -0.64 -13.26 9.50
CA GLY A 43 -1.74 -12.38 9.92
C GLY A 43 -1.68 -10.96 9.36
N ALA A 44 -1.11 -10.75 8.17
CA ALA A 44 -1.29 -9.52 7.42
C ALA A 44 -2.78 -9.31 7.07
N ASP A 45 -3.26 -8.07 7.17
CA ASP A 45 -4.65 -7.76 6.82
C ASP A 45 -4.83 -7.56 5.32
N GLU A 46 -3.87 -6.91 4.67
CA GLU A 46 -3.78 -6.69 3.22
C GLU A 46 -2.30 -6.75 2.80
N LEU A 47 -2.03 -6.73 1.51
CA LEU A 47 -0.67 -6.60 0.94
C LEU A 47 -0.61 -5.40 0.01
N LEU A 48 0.49 -4.64 0.07
CA LEU A 48 0.80 -3.59 -0.89
C LEU A 48 1.96 -4.04 -1.78
N ILE A 49 1.74 -4.05 -3.09
CA ILE A 49 2.76 -4.39 -4.09
C ILE A 49 3.14 -3.12 -4.85
N PHE A 50 4.39 -2.69 -4.74
CA PHE A 50 4.94 -1.64 -5.59
C PHE A 50 5.63 -2.24 -6.80
N ASP A 51 5.09 -2.02 -7.98
CA ASP A 51 5.79 -2.27 -9.23
C ASP A 51 6.81 -1.13 -9.49
N ILE A 52 8.08 -1.48 -9.40
CA ILE A 52 9.20 -0.58 -9.64
C ILE A 52 10.01 -0.99 -10.88
N SER A 53 9.34 -1.64 -11.84
CA SER A 53 9.91 -2.08 -13.12
C SER A 53 10.47 -0.92 -13.93
N SER A 54 11.48 -1.22 -14.75
CA SER A 54 12.15 -0.26 -15.64
C SER A 54 11.64 -0.42 -17.07
N GLY A 55 10.53 0.21 -17.40
CA GLY A 55 9.98 0.24 -18.75
C GLY A 55 8.82 -0.74 -19.00
N ASP A 56 8.19 -0.63 -20.17
CA ASP A 56 6.90 -1.23 -20.48
C ASP A 56 6.93 -2.77 -20.44
N THR A 57 7.99 -3.40 -20.94
CA THR A 57 8.08 -4.88 -20.96
C THR A 57 8.14 -5.47 -19.57
N GLU A 58 8.93 -4.88 -18.66
CA GLU A 58 8.99 -5.33 -17.27
C GLU A 58 7.68 -5.05 -16.54
N HIS A 59 7.04 -3.90 -16.83
CA HIS A 59 5.74 -3.57 -16.26
C HIS A 59 4.65 -4.57 -16.66
N GLU A 60 4.57 -4.97 -17.92
CA GLU A 60 3.62 -6.01 -18.37
C GLU A 60 3.90 -7.37 -17.67
N GLN A 61 5.17 -7.70 -17.47
CA GLN A 61 5.54 -8.90 -16.71
C GLN A 61 5.16 -8.75 -15.22
N ALA A 62 5.33 -7.55 -14.64
CA ALA A 62 4.93 -7.26 -13.27
C ALA A 62 3.42 -7.44 -13.08
N ILE A 63 2.58 -6.97 -14.00
CA ILE A 63 1.12 -7.18 -13.97
C ILE A 63 0.79 -8.68 -13.99
N SER A 64 1.48 -9.48 -14.82
CA SER A 64 1.31 -10.93 -14.85
C SER A 64 1.67 -11.59 -13.52
N ASN A 65 2.77 -11.16 -12.90
CA ASN A 65 3.18 -11.63 -11.57
C ASN A 65 2.18 -11.22 -10.49
N ILE A 66 1.66 -9.99 -10.53
CA ILE A 66 0.62 -9.50 -9.59
C ILE A 66 -0.64 -10.38 -9.70
N LYS A 67 -1.02 -10.84 -10.87
CA LYS A 67 -2.12 -11.79 -11.02
C LYS A 67 -1.87 -13.10 -10.25
N SER A 68 -0.67 -13.67 -10.33
CA SER A 68 -0.30 -14.85 -9.56
C SER A 68 -0.29 -14.56 -8.06
N ILE A 69 0.20 -13.39 -7.66
CA ILE A 69 0.20 -12.92 -6.27
C ILE A 69 -1.24 -12.84 -5.73
N CYS A 70 -2.15 -12.18 -6.44
CA CYS A 70 -3.55 -12.06 -6.03
C CYS A 70 -4.21 -13.43 -5.83
N SER A 71 -3.88 -14.40 -6.71
CA SER A 71 -4.41 -15.76 -6.59
C SER A 71 -3.85 -16.53 -5.38
N ALA A 72 -2.62 -16.23 -4.97
CA ALA A 72 -1.95 -16.90 -3.85
C ALA A 72 -2.16 -16.23 -2.50
N ALA A 73 -2.51 -14.94 -2.49
CA ALA A 73 -2.55 -14.13 -1.26
C ALA A 73 -3.71 -14.52 -0.33
N GLU A 74 -4.88 -14.81 -0.88
CA GLU A 74 -6.13 -15.06 -0.12
C GLU A 74 -6.52 -13.91 0.84
N ILE A 75 -5.81 -12.80 0.78
CA ILE A 75 -6.08 -11.52 1.45
C ILE A 75 -6.07 -10.40 0.41
N PRO A 76 -6.69 -9.24 0.67
CA PRO A 76 -6.72 -8.14 -0.29
C PRO A 76 -5.31 -7.70 -0.73
N VAL A 77 -5.13 -7.44 -2.02
CA VAL A 77 -3.88 -6.94 -2.59
C VAL A 77 -4.12 -5.56 -3.18
N MET A 78 -3.32 -4.60 -2.77
CA MET A 78 -3.22 -3.27 -3.38
C MET A 78 -2.03 -3.23 -4.34
N ALA A 79 -2.21 -2.65 -5.52
CA ALA A 79 -1.13 -2.45 -6.48
C ALA A 79 -0.79 -0.97 -6.64
N ALA A 80 0.50 -0.65 -6.60
CA ALA A 80 1.06 0.68 -6.77
C ALA A 80 2.27 0.64 -7.73
N GLY A 81 2.72 1.80 -8.18
CA GLY A 81 3.87 1.94 -9.07
C GLY A 81 3.53 1.71 -10.54
N ASN A 82 4.25 2.38 -11.41
CA ASN A 82 4.13 2.31 -12.89
C ASN A 82 2.72 2.42 -13.50
N ILE A 83 1.73 2.86 -12.73
CA ILE A 83 0.36 3.07 -13.19
C ILE A 83 0.27 4.45 -13.79
N ASN A 84 0.03 4.54 -15.11
CA ASN A 84 0.03 5.80 -15.84
C ASN A 84 -1.20 5.94 -16.77
N ARG A 85 -1.95 4.88 -17.00
CA ARG A 85 -3.04 4.82 -17.97
C ARG A 85 -4.22 4.04 -17.43
N MET A 86 -5.41 4.31 -17.96
CA MET A 86 -6.63 3.52 -17.67
C MET A 86 -6.43 2.03 -17.91
N GLU A 87 -5.64 1.66 -18.92
CA GLU A 87 -5.38 0.26 -19.25
C GLU A 87 -4.59 -0.47 -18.16
N ASP A 88 -3.63 0.21 -17.51
CA ASP A 88 -2.86 -0.35 -16.39
C ASP A 88 -3.78 -0.64 -15.21
N VAL A 89 -4.68 0.30 -14.88
CA VAL A 89 -5.68 0.12 -13.83
C VAL A 89 -6.60 -1.05 -14.12
N LYS A 90 -7.12 -1.14 -15.36
CA LYS A 90 -8.00 -2.26 -15.78
C LYS A 90 -7.29 -3.61 -15.60
N LYS A 91 -6.06 -3.72 -16.09
CA LYS A 91 -5.29 -4.97 -16.01
C LYS A 91 -5.09 -5.40 -14.56
N LEU A 92 -4.73 -4.46 -13.67
CA LEU A 92 -4.52 -4.74 -12.25
C LEU A 92 -5.81 -5.16 -11.53
N LEU A 93 -6.92 -4.44 -11.74
CA LEU A 93 -8.21 -4.82 -11.14
C LEU A 93 -8.71 -6.17 -11.67
N TYR A 94 -8.55 -6.46 -12.97
CA TYR A 94 -8.91 -7.76 -13.55
C TYR A 94 -7.92 -8.87 -13.17
N ALA A 95 -6.70 -8.53 -12.78
CA ALA A 95 -5.75 -9.48 -12.20
C ALA A 95 -6.14 -9.91 -10.76
N GLY A 96 -7.10 -9.21 -10.13
CA GLY A 96 -7.60 -9.54 -8.80
C GLY A 96 -7.19 -8.57 -7.71
N CYS A 97 -6.54 -7.44 -8.04
CA CYS A 97 -6.23 -6.41 -7.04
C CYS A 97 -7.53 -5.87 -6.43
N ALA A 98 -7.55 -5.77 -5.11
CA ALA A 98 -8.64 -5.16 -4.37
C ALA A 98 -8.69 -3.65 -4.62
N LYS A 99 -7.51 -3.01 -4.69
CA LYS A 99 -7.35 -1.57 -4.91
C LYS A 99 -6.15 -1.27 -5.79
N VAL A 100 -6.18 -0.11 -6.42
CA VAL A 100 -5.09 0.46 -7.21
C VAL A 100 -4.71 1.82 -6.63
N VAL A 101 -3.40 2.08 -6.49
CA VAL A 101 -2.86 3.31 -5.89
C VAL A 101 -2.27 4.19 -6.98
N LEU A 102 -2.85 5.37 -7.20
CA LEU A 102 -2.35 6.36 -8.16
C LEU A 102 -1.35 7.30 -7.50
N ASN A 103 -0.14 7.41 -8.04
CA ASN A 103 0.87 8.35 -7.56
C ASN A 103 0.55 9.77 -8.05
N PHE A 104 0.19 10.68 -7.13
CA PHE A 104 -0.22 12.04 -7.43
C PHE A 104 0.94 13.00 -7.72
N SER A 105 2.20 12.61 -7.50
CA SER A 105 3.34 13.33 -8.06
C SER A 105 3.36 13.32 -9.61
N LYS A 106 2.52 12.48 -10.25
CA LYS A 106 2.34 12.43 -11.71
C LYS A 106 1.04 13.12 -12.11
N ALA A 107 1.12 14.23 -12.82
CA ALA A 107 -0.03 15.01 -13.27
C ALA A 107 -1.09 14.18 -14.03
N ASN A 108 -0.66 13.21 -14.84
CA ASN A 108 -1.58 12.32 -15.56
C ASN A 108 -2.46 11.49 -14.61
N ASN A 109 -1.95 11.09 -13.45
CA ASN A 109 -2.70 10.30 -12.48
C ASN A 109 -3.78 11.12 -11.78
N ILE A 110 -3.56 12.44 -11.61
CA ILE A 110 -4.56 13.35 -11.08
C ILE A 110 -5.78 13.37 -12.01
N SER A 111 -5.56 13.52 -13.32
CA SER A 111 -6.64 13.51 -14.31
C SER A 111 -7.31 12.15 -14.46
N LEU A 112 -6.57 11.06 -14.20
CA LEU A 112 -7.04 9.70 -14.34
C LEU A 112 -7.99 9.27 -13.21
N LEU A 113 -7.84 9.82 -11.99
CA LEU A 113 -8.55 9.36 -10.80
C LEU A 113 -10.07 9.41 -10.98
N GLU A 114 -10.61 10.53 -11.45
CA GLU A 114 -12.05 10.69 -11.65
C GLU A 114 -12.62 9.67 -12.64
N GLU A 115 -11.94 9.49 -13.77
CA GLU A 115 -12.37 8.55 -14.82
C GLU A 115 -12.39 7.11 -14.31
N VAL A 116 -11.33 6.71 -13.60
CA VAL A 116 -11.21 5.35 -13.04
C VAL A 116 -12.25 5.12 -11.96
N SER A 117 -12.41 6.06 -11.04
CA SER A 117 -13.36 5.97 -9.94
C SER A 117 -14.81 5.87 -10.42
N LYS A 118 -15.18 6.65 -11.45
CA LYS A 118 -16.51 6.55 -12.07
C LYS A 118 -16.77 5.20 -12.73
N ARG A 119 -15.73 4.54 -13.21
CA ARG A 119 -15.85 3.26 -13.91
C ARG A 119 -15.82 2.05 -12.98
N PHE A 120 -14.98 2.06 -11.95
CA PHE A 120 -14.71 0.89 -11.11
C PHE A 120 -15.18 1.04 -9.67
N GLY A 121 -15.55 2.25 -9.27
CA GLY A 121 -15.94 2.58 -7.89
C GLY A 121 -14.79 3.23 -7.10
N LYS A 122 -15.17 4.15 -6.23
CA LYS A 122 -14.28 4.88 -5.33
C LYS A 122 -13.49 3.94 -4.40
N GLU A 123 -14.14 2.88 -3.95
CA GLU A 123 -13.58 1.86 -3.06
C GLU A 123 -12.43 1.04 -3.68
N LYS A 124 -12.25 1.15 -5.01
CA LYS A 124 -11.14 0.54 -5.74
C LYS A 124 -9.93 1.45 -5.86
N MET A 125 -10.03 2.68 -5.37
CA MET A 125 -9.02 3.71 -5.59
C MET A 125 -8.38 4.17 -4.29
N ALA A 126 -7.05 4.19 -4.28
CA ALA A 126 -6.24 4.93 -3.33
C ALA A 126 -5.31 5.89 -4.08
N VAL A 127 -4.85 6.93 -3.42
CA VAL A 127 -3.86 7.86 -3.97
C VAL A 127 -2.61 7.90 -3.08
N CYS A 128 -1.44 7.92 -3.71
CA CYS A 128 -0.17 8.07 -3.02
C CYS A 128 0.22 9.55 -3.01
N ILE A 129 0.48 10.09 -1.82
CA ILE A 129 0.78 11.50 -1.54
C ILE A 129 2.11 11.60 -0.81
N SER A 130 2.96 12.52 -1.23
CA SER A 130 4.30 12.74 -0.67
C SER A 130 4.45 14.06 0.09
N SER A 131 3.48 14.97 -0.02
CA SER A 131 3.47 16.24 0.75
C SER A 131 2.07 16.73 1.05
N THR A 132 1.95 17.58 2.08
CA THR A 132 0.69 18.23 2.46
C THR A 132 0.18 19.15 1.37
N GLU A 133 1.08 19.83 0.65
CA GLU A 133 0.73 20.71 -0.46
C GLU A 133 0.10 19.92 -1.61
N GLU A 134 0.65 18.74 -1.93
CA GLU A 134 0.10 17.85 -2.96
C GLU A 134 -1.31 17.38 -2.59
N PHE A 135 -1.55 17.03 -1.32
CA PHE A 135 -2.88 16.68 -0.83
C PHE A 135 -3.83 17.88 -0.93
N THR A 136 -3.46 19.03 -0.36
CA THR A 136 -4.31 20.23 -0.27
C THR A 136 -4.72 20.73 -1.66
N ALA A 137 -3.80 20.72 -2.62
CA ALA A 137 -4.07 21.11 -4.00
C ALA A 137 -5.11 20.20 -4.69
N ASN A 138 -5.27 18.98 -4.24
CA ASN A 138 -6.14 17.97 -4.86
C ASN A 138 -7.23 17.44 -3.91
N GLN A 139 -7.41 18.01 -2.74
CA GLN A 139 -8.25 17.48 -1.65
C GLN A 139 -9.67 17.14 -2.13
N ALA A 140 -10.36 18.07 -2.77
CA ALA A 140 -11.74 17.87 -3.21
C ALA A 140 -11.87 16.69 -4.21
N LEU A 141 -10.89 16.53 -5.09
CA LEU A 141 -10.81 15.43 -6.05
C LEU A 141 -10.57 14.09 -5.33
N ILE A 142 -9.61 14.07 -4.42
CA ILE A 142 -9.26 12.89 -3.63
C ILE A 142 -10.46 12.43 -2.80
N GLU A 143 -11.08 13.33 -2.03
CA GLU A 143 -12.25 13.01 -1.19
C GLU A 143 -13.45 12.54 -2.01
N SER A 144 -13.60 13.01 -3.24
CA SER A 144 -14.69 12.61 -4.12
C SER A 144 -14.48 11.23 -4.75
N PHE A 145 -13.23 10.88 -5.10
CA PHE A 145 -12.94 9.77 -6.01
C PHE A 145 -11.94 8.74 -5.49
N ALA A 146 -11.36 8.91 -4.29
CA ALA A 146 -10.53 7.90 -3.63
C ALA A 146 -11.10 7.52 -2.25
N ASP A 147 -10.98 6.25 -1.87
CA ASP A 147 -11.38 5.73 -0.55
C ASP A 147 -10.28 5.93 0.49
N GLU A 148 -9.02 5.91 0.06
CA GLU A 148 -7.85 5.92 0.93
C GLU A 148 -6.73 6.78 0.36
N VAL A 149 -5.89 7.27 1.27
CA VAL A 149 -4.62 7.95 0.96
C VAL A 149 -3.47 7.11 1.51
N LEU A 150 -2.53 6.75 0.65
CA LEU A 150 -1.22 6.22 1.03
C LEU A 150 -0.29 7.42 1.25
N ALA A 151 -0.09 7.80 2.49
CA ALA A 151 0.79 8.91 2.86
C ALA A 151 2.23 8.39 2.99
N LEU A 152 3.14 8.96 2.21
CA LEU A 152 4.58 8.76 2.40
C LEU A 152 5.06 9.71 3.49
N ASP A 153 6.00 9.24 4.31
CA ASP A 153 6.49 9.99 5.47
C ASP A 153 5.42 10.31 6.54
N THR A 154 5.62 11.35 7.31
CA THR A 154 4.86 11.69 8.52
C THR A 154 3.79 12.77 8.32
N ILE A 155 3.30 12.94 7.10
CA ILE A 155 2.30 13.97 6.74
C ILE A 155 0.86 13.61 7.15
N GLN A 156 0.64 12.44 7.74
CA GLN A 156 -0.71 11.94 8.07
C GLN A 156 -1.46 12.83 9.05
N ASP A 157 -0.78 13.50 9.98
CA ASP A 157 -1.43 14.34 10.99
C ASP A 157 -2.00 15.61 10.36
N GLU A 158 -1.29 16.22 9.41
CA GLU A 158 -1.74 17.38 8.65
C GLU A 158 -2.93 17.06 7.75
N ILE A 159 -2.87 15.91 7.05
CA ILE A 159 -3.99 15.44 6.22
C ILE A 159 -5.21 15.17 7.10
N HIS A 160 -5.03 14.49 8.22
CA HIS A 160 -6.12 14.17 9.14
C HIS A 160 -6.77 15.42 9.76
N ALA A 161 -6.00 16.50 9.95
CA ALA A 161 -6.53 17.76 10.47
C ALA A 161 -7.53 18.43 9.52
N CYS A 162 -7.45 18.17 8.22
CA CYS A 162 -8.31 18.80 7.21
C CYS A 162 -9.22 17.83 6.44
N SER A 163 -9.13 16.52 6.70
CA SER A 163 -9.90 15.49 5.98
C SER A 163 -10.25 14.32 6.88
N SER A 164 -11.37 13.65 6.57
CA SER A 164 -11.80 12.41 7.21
C SER A 164 -11.42 11.16 6.40
N ILE A 165 -10.64 11.31 5.34
CA ILE A 165 -10.22 10.20 4.49
C ILE A 165 -9.36 9.19 5.28
N LYS A 166 -9.48 7.91 4.97
CA LYS A 166 -8.65 6.88 5.59
C LYS A 166 -7.20 7.03 5.16
N ILE A 167 -6.27 7.06 6.11
CA ILE A 167 -4.84 7.27 5.84
C ILE A 167 -4.06 6.00 6.15
N ILE A 168 -3.44 5.44 5.12
CA ILE A 168 -2.44 4.40 5.23
C ILE A 168 -1.08 5.09 5.33
N LEU A 169 -0.42 5.00 6.47
CA LEU A 169 0.93 5.53 6.63
C LEU A 169 1.95 4.52 6.12
N HIS A 170 2.68 4.87 5.06
CA HIS A 170 3.83 4.09 4.60
C HIS A 170 5.08 4.50 5.37
N THR A 171 5.73 3.55 6.03
CA THR A 171 6.85 3.82 6.93
C THR A 171 8.00 2.82 6.76
N GLU A 172 9.23 3.32 6.91
CA GLU A 172 10.47 2.51 7.00
C GLU A 172 10.83 2.15 8.45
N VAL A 173 10.00 2.54 9.41
CA VAL A 173 10.22 2.22 10.83
C VAL A 173 10.04 0.72 11.06
N SER A 174 11.00 0.10 11.75
CA SER A 174 11.00 -1.34 12.07
C SER A 174 10.91 -1.65 13.57
N LYS A 175 11.10 -0.65 14.44
CA LYS A 175 11.07 -0.87 15.89
C LYS A 175 9.65 -0.99 16.40
N THR A 176 9.33 -2.09 17.07
CA THR A 176 8.02 -2.42 17.62
C THR A 176 7.39 -1.27 18.43
N ALA A 177 8.14 -0.65 19.34
CA ALA A 177 7.64 0.47 20.15
C ALA A 177 7.25 1.69 19.31
N ALA A 178 8.01 2.01 18.26
CA ALA A 178 7.71 3.12 17.37
C ALA A 178 6.50 2.81 16.48
N LEU A 179 6.34 1.58 16.01
CA LEU A 179 5.15 1.15 15.26
C LEU A 179 3.89 1.23 16.12
N LYS A 180 3.95 0.80 17.39
CA LYS A 180 2.84 0.96 18.35
C LYS A 180 2.47 2.43 18.54
N SER A 181 3.47 3.31 18.68
CA SER A 181 3.25 4.76 18.79
C SER A 181 2.54 5.35 17.56
N LEU A 182 2.88 4.88 16.36
CA LEU A 182 2.17 5.28 15.14
C LEU A 182 0.74 4.75 15.12
N LEU A 183 0.51 3.51 15.53
CA LEU A 183 -0.83 2.91 15.60
C LEU A 183 -1.73 3.56 16.65
N GLN A 184 -1.18 4.20 17.68
CA GLN A 184 -1.95 4.96 18.67
C GLN A 184 -2.52 6.27 18.11
N LYS A 185 -1.97 6.80 17.01
CA LYS A 185 -2.45 8.04 16.40
C LYS A 185 -3.82 7.84 15.75
N ASN A 186 -4.76 8.72 16.03
CA ASN A 186 -6.09 8.71 15.41
C ASN A 186 -6.04 8.98 13.90
N SER A 187 -5.00 9.67 13.44
CA SER A 187 -4.75 9.97 12.02
C SER A 187 -4.37 8.75 11.19
N VAL A 188 -3.94 7.66 11.80
CA VAL A 188 -3.50 6.45 11.11
C VAL A 188 -4.64 5.43 11.08
N TYR A 189 -5.13 5.10 9.89
CA TYR A 189 -6.06 4.00 9.62
C TYR A 189 -5.32 2.68 9.48
N ALA A 190 -4.17 2.68 8.77
CA ALA A 190 -3.35 1.51 8.57
C ALA A 190 -1.87 1.87 8.52
N LEU A 191 -1.00 0.90 8.85
CA LEU A 191 0.43 0.99 8.60
C LEU A 191 0.82 0.10 7.42
N SER A 192 1.65 0.64 6.53
CA SER A 192 2.29 -0.10 5.45
C SER A 192 3.80 0.08 5.48
N GLY A 193 4.54 -0.91 4.99
CA GLY A 193 5.99 -0.88 4.87
C GLY A 193 6.61 -2.27 4.81
N ALA A 194 7.90 -2.32 4.50
CA ALA A 194 8.70 -3.56 4.49
C ALA A 194 9.18 -3.97 5.89
N TYR A 195 8.76 -3.27 6.93
CA TYR A 195 9.20 -3.43 8.32
C TYR A 195 8.93 -4.82 8.91
N ILE A 196 7.95 -5.54 8.37
CA ILE A 196 7.53 -6.86 8.89
C ILE A 196 8.65 -7.88 8.80
N SER A 197 9.52 -7.77 7.79
CA SER A 197 10.67 -8.66 7.66
C SER A 197 11.75 -8.44 8.72
N SER A 198 11.75 -7.30 9.37
CA SER A 198 12.71 -6.91 10.41
C SER A 198 12.12 -6.90 11.82
N LEU A 199 10.86 -7.34 12.00
CA LEU A 199 10.31 -7.59 13.32
C LEU A 199 10.93 -8.86 13.93
N ASP A 200 11.35 -8.76 15.19
CA ASP A 200 11.84 -9.91 15.97
C ASP A 200 10.73 -10.88 16.38
N ILE A 201 9.46 -10.51 16.13
CA ILE A 201 8.25 -11.27 16.49
C ILE A 201 7.34 -11.45 15.27
N SER A 202 6.49 -12.45 15.28
CA SER A 202 5.47 -12.61 14.24
C SER A 202 4.49 -11.44 14.23
N LEU A 203 3.84 -11.20 13.08
CA LEU A 203 2.81 -10.16 12.98
C LEU A 203 1.61 -10.45 13.87
N GLN A 204 1.28 -11.75 14.07
CA GLN A 204 0.23 -12.18 14.99
C GLN A 204 0.58 -11.84 16.45
N ASP A 205 1.84 -12.09 16.87
CA ASP A 205 2.31 -11.75 18.21
C ASP A 205 2.34 -10.22 18.38
N PHE A 206 2.77 -9.47 17.35
CA PHE A 206 2.73 -8.01 17.38
C PHE A 206 1.30 -7.48 17.55
N LYS A 207 0.31 -8.05 16.83
CA LYS A 207 -1.10 -7.68 17.01
C LYS A 207 -1.60 -8.02 18.43
N ALA A 208 -1.25 -9.19 18.94
CA ALA A 208 -1.61 -9.57 20.30
C ALA A 208 -1.05 -8.60 21.35
N ASP A 209 0.21 -8.19 21.17
CA ASP A 209 0.90 -7.22 22.01
C ASP A 209 0.30 -5.81 21.89
N CYS A 210 -0.11 -5.39 20.70
CA CYS A 210 -0.87 -4.15 20.49
C CYS A 210 -2.21 -4.16 21.22
N LYS A 211 -2.96 -5.27 21.13
CA LYS A 211 -4.26 -5.43 21.83
C LYS A 211 -4.09 -5.39 23.34
N ALA A 212 -3.03 -5.99 23.87
CA ALA A 212 -2.71 -5.91 25.30
C ALA A 212 -2.46 -4.47 25.78
N ASP A 213 -1.92 -3.63 24.91
CA ASP A 213 -1.72 -2.18 25.16
C ASP A 213 -2.96 -1.32 24.82
N GLY A 214 -4.09 -1.94 24.48
CA GLY A 214 -5.33 -1.23 24.15
C GLY A 214 -5.34 -0.59 22.76
N ILE A 215 -4.43 -0.99 21.86
CA ILE A 215 -4.38 -0.53 20.47
C ILE A 215 -5.27 -1.47 19.63
N PRO A 216 -6.31 -0.96 18.95
CA PRO A 216 -7.20 -1.76 18.13
C PRO A 216 -6.51 -2.13 16.80
N VAL A 217 -6.10 -3.40 16.63
CA VAL A 217 -5.48 -3.96 15.41
C VAL A 217 -6.02 -5.36 15.12
#